data_4badb06ac7d97e23c6e2f31521a784fa
#
_entry.id   4badb06ac7d97e23c6e2f31521a784fa
#
_cell.length_a   1.000
_cell.length_b   1.000
_cell.length_c   1.000
_cell.angle_alpha   90.00
_cell.angle_beta   90.00
_cell.angle_gamma   90.00
#
_symmetry.space_group_name_H-M   'P 1'
#
loop_
_entity.id
_entity.type
_entity.pdbx_description
1 polymer ?
#
loop_
_entity_poly.entity_id
_entity_poly.type
_entity_poly.pdbx_seq_one_letter_code
_entity_poly.pdbx_strand_id
1 'polypeptide(L)'
;LSRDTSLGAIRPDLEQVWKTSNEVAAICYAVAKQAFGRQPDEAMMAGLLHSIGRLYILMHAHQNDPTMRQDPAFAETLETWQPIIGKAILEAWGLPQRICDAVENQDYLLDGGSAELEPLTRLLSAAKLRHRLEVEPELRLQHPDAEFLLGSVNLGKGSFMDLVAVSQADIASMQQALAA
;
A
#
# COMPACT_ATOMS: atom_id res chain seq x y z
N LEU A 1 31.89 -4.35 13.63
CA LEU A 1 31.98 -4.98 12.28
C LEU A 1 30.87 -6.02 12.00
N SER A 2 30.08 -6.47 13.02
CA SER A 2 29.03 -7.49 12.87
C SER A 2 27.64 -6.92 12.51
N ARG A 3 27.43 -5.61 12.49
CA ARG A 3 26.09 -5.02 12.25
C ARG A 3 25.72 -4.84 10.78
N ASP A 4 26.69 -4.72 9.89
CA ASP A 4 26.43 -4.50 8.45
C ASP A 4 26.08 -5.79 7.69
N THR A 5 26.54 -6.95 8.15
CA THR A 5 26.22 -8.25 7.54
C THR A 5 24.79 -8.72 7.84
N SER A 6 24.15 -8.20 8.91
CA SER A 6 22.82 -8.62 9.28
C SER A 6 21.73 -8.07 8.35
N LEU A 7 21.84 -6.83 7.90
CA LEU A 7 20.84 -6.19 7.02
C LEU A 7 20.85 -6.75 5.59
N GLY A 8 21.96 -7.34 5.15
CA GLY A 8 22.08 -7.94 3.82
C GLY A 8 21.05 -9.03 3.54
N ALA A 9 20.66 -9.80 4.57
CA ALA A 9 19.70 -10.90 4.41
C ALA A 9 18.25 -10.43 4.13
N ILE A 10 17.87 -9.24 4.62
CA ILE A 10 16.50 -8.67 4.41
C ILE A 10 16.49 -7.53 3.41
N ARG A 11 17.63 -7.12 2.89
CA ARG A 11 17.75 -6.00 1.95
C ARG A 11 16.81 -6.12 0.75
N PRO A 12 16.71 -7.27 0.06
CA PRO A 12 15.78 -7.41 -1.05
C PRO A 12 14.32 -7.18 -0.66
N ASP A 13 13.92 -7.65 0.54
CA ASP A 13 12.57 -7.43 1.04
C ASP A 13 12.31 -5.95 1.33
N LEU A 14 13.29 -5.25 1.92
CA LEU A 14 13.18 -3.81 2.20
C LEU A 14 13.12 -2.99 0.91
N GLU A 15 13.93 -3.33 -0.08
CA GLU A 15 13.91 -2.69 -1.40
C GLU A 15 12.56 -2.91 -2.10
N GLN A 16 11.99 -4.10 -1.98
CA GLN A 16 10.65 -4.39 -2.54
C GLN A 16 9.56 -3.59 -1.84
N VAL A 17 9.59 -3.48 -0.52
CA VAL A 17 8.66 -2.64 0.25
C VAL A 17 8.75 -1.18 -0.21
N TRP A 18 9.96 -0.66 -0.35
CA TRP A 18 10.20 0.71 -0.81
C TRP A 18 9.66 0.95 -2.22
N LYS A 19 9.96 0.06 -3.14
CA LYS A 19 9.48 0.14 -4.51
C LYS A 19 7.95 0.14 -4.58
N THR A 20 7.31 -0.81 -3.90
CA THR A 20 5.85 -0.90 -3.82
C THR A 20 5.24 0.37 -3.26
N SER A 21 5.80 0.92 -2.17
CA SER A 21 5.31 2.15 -1.55
C SER A 21 5.39 3.34 -2.52
N ASN A 22 6.49 3.48 -3.26
CA ASN A 22 6.65 4.55 -4.25
C ASN A 22 5.64 4.42 -5.40
N GLU A 23 5.42 3.23 -5.91
CA GLU A 23 4.48 3.00 -7.01
C GLU A 23 3.03 3.25 -6.59
N VAL A 24 2.62 2.77 -5.42
CA VAL A 24 1.29 3.05 -4.87
C VAL A 24 1.11 4.54 -4.57
N ALA A 25 2.12 5.21 -4.01
CA ALA A 25 2.08 6.64 -3.73
C ALA A 25 1.92 7.48 -5.00
N ALA A 26 2.58 7.12 -6.09
CA ALA A 26 2.45 7.81 -7.37
C ALA A 26 1.02 7.73 -7.93
N ILE A 27 0.38 6.56 -7.84
CA ILE A 27 -1.02 6.37 -8.24
C ILE A 27 -1.93 7.21 -7.34
N CYS A 28 -1.76 7.13 -6.02
CA CYS A 28 -2.56 7.89 -5.06
C CYS A 28 -2.48 9.40 -5.33
N TYR A 29 -1.28 9.94 -5.53
CA TYR A 29 -1.07 11.36 -5.83
C TYR A 29 -1.80 11.79 -7.10
N ALA A 30 -1.53 11.11 -8.21
CA ALA A 30 -2.06 11.49 -9.52
C ALA A 30 -3.59 11.39 -9.58
N VAL A 31 -4.15 10.32 -9.02
CA VAL A 31 -5.60 10.12 -8.98
C VAL A 31 -6.28 11.11 -8.02
N ALA A 32 -5.70 11.37 -6.85
CA ALA A 32 -6.25 12.35 -5.89
C ALA A 32 -6.31 13.77 -6.47
N LYS A 33 -5.30 14.15 -7.24
CA LYS A 33 -5.25 15.43 -7.96
C LYS A 33 -6.47 15.61 -8.88
N GLN A 34 -6.89 14.55 -9.56
CA GLN A 34 -8.06 14.56 -10.42
C GLN A 34 -9.38 14.43 -9.63
N ALA A 35 -9.42 13.51 -8.66
CA ALA A 35 -10.64 13.17 -7.94
C ALA A 35 -11.06 14.24 -6.93
N PHE A 36 -10.10 14.78 -6.17
CA PHE A 36 -10.38 15.65 -5.02
C PHE A 36 -10.03 17.12 -5.27
N GLY A 37 -9.19 17.41 -6.26
CA GLY A 37 -8.78 18.76 -6.63
C GLY A 37 -7.94 19.49 -5.57
N ARG A 38 -7.68 18.86 -4.42
CA ARG A 38 -6.87 19.38 -3.31
C ARG A 38 -6.33 18.23 -2.46
N GLN A 39 -5.23 18.50 -1.76
CA GLN A 39 -4.55 17.56 -0.87
C GLN A 39 -4.05 16.25 -1.56
N PRO A 40 -3.46 16.31 -2.78
CA PRO A 40 -2.84 15.12 -3.37
C PRO A 40 -1.64 14.64 -2.54
N ASP A 41 -1.00 15.53 -1.78
CA ASP A 41 0.13 15.20 -0.90
C ASP A 41 -0.27 14.27 0.24
N GLU A 42 -1.49 14.44 0.78
CA GLU A 42 -2.02 13.54 1.82
C GLU A 42 -2.24 12.12 1.27
N ALA A 43 -2.76 12.02 0.06
CA ALA A 43 -2.93 10.73 -0.62
C ALA A 43 -1.59 10.08 -0.97
N MET A 44 -0.61 10.87 -1.41
CA MET A 44 0.75 10.40 -1.63
C MET A 44 1.37 9.87 -0.34
N MET A 45 1.21 10.59 0.76
CA MET A 45 1.70 10.17 2.07
C MET A 45 1.08 8.86 2.53
N ALA A 46 -0.23 8.68 2.35
CA ALA A 46 -0.89 7.41 2.64
C ALA A 46 -0.30 6.26 1.82
N GLY A 47 -0.04 6.49 0.54
CA GLY A 47 0.62 5.52 -0.35
C GLY A 47 2.05 5.20 0.09
N LEU A 48 2.85 6.20 0.44
CA LEU A 48 4.23 5.98 0.92
C LEU A 48 4.29 5.18 2.22
N LEU A 49 3.33 5.40 3.12
CA LEU A 49 3.32 4.84 4.46
C LEU A 49 2.47 3.59 4.61
N HIS A 50 1.73 3.15 3.57
CA HIS A 50 0.81 2.03 3.71
C HIS A 50 1.50 0.72 4.11
N SER A 51 2.77 0.54 3.79
CA SER A 51 3.57 -0.66 4.10
C SER A 51 4.50 -0.49 5.30
N ILE A 52 4.35 0.57 6.11
CA ILE A 52 5.24 0.81 7.26
C ILE A 52 5.16 -0.32 8.29
N GLY A 53 4.00 -0.92 8.47
CA GLY A 53 3.83 -2.07 9.36
C GLY A 53 4.58 -3.30 8.84
N ARG A 54 4.59 -3.53 7.53
CA ARG A 54 5.36 -4.61 6.90
C ARG A 54 6.86 -4.42 7.13
N LEU A 55 7.36 -3.21 6.93
CA LEU A 55 8.76 -2.85 7.19
C LEU A 55 9.12 -3.15 8.66
N TYR A 56 8.29 -2.73 9.59
CA TYR A 56 8.50 -2.97 11.02
C TYR A 56 8.57 -4.46 11.35
N ILE A 57 7.62 -5.27 10.86
CA ILE A 57 7.57 -6.72 11.13
C ILE A 57 8.81 -7.41 10.57
N LEU A 58 9.22 -7.08 9.34
CA LEU A 58 10.41 -7.67 8.70
C LEU A 58 11.67 -7.35 9.50
N MET A 59 11.85 -6.11 9.93
CA MET A 59 13.01 -5.70 10.73
C MET A 59 12.99 -6.34 12.11
N HIS A 60 11.83 -6.38 12.76
CA HIS A 60 11.67 -6.98 14.08
C HIS A 60 11.95 -8.49 14.06
N ALA A 61 11.38 -9.21 13.11
CA ALA A 61 11.65 -10.64 12.93
C ALA A 61 13.13 -10.90 12.67
N HIS A 62 13.75 -10.10 11.81
CA HIS A 62 15.18 -10.25 11.53
C HIS A 62 16.08 -10.05 12.76
N GLN A 63 15.73 -9.08 13.62
CA GLN A 63 16.54 -8.76 14.81
C GLN A 63 16.33 -9.73 15.96
N ASN A 64 15.12 -10.24 16.16
CA ASN A 64 14.75 -11.00 17.35
C ASN A 64 14.59 -12.51 17.10
N ASP A 65 14.11 -12.89 15.91
CA ASP A 65 13.97 -14.29 15.49
C ASP A 65 14.15 -14.45 13.98
N PRO A 66 15.41 -14.56 13.51
CA PRO A 66 15.68 -14.72 12.08
C PRO A 66 15.05 -15.99 11.46
N THR A 67 14.71 -16.99 12.29
CA THR A 67 14.09 -18.24 11.81
C THR A 67 12.61 -18.07 11.52
N MET A 68 11.95 -17.06 12.08
CA MET A 68 10.53 -16.77 11.86
C MET A 68 10.20 -16.61 10.36
N ARG A 69 11.11 -16.02 9.58
CA ARG A 69 10.94 -15.85 8.14
C ARG A 69 10.91 -17.16 7.35
N GLN A 70 11.39 -18.25 7.92
CA GLN A 70 11.40 -19.59 7.31
C GLN A 70 10.11 -20.35 7.60
N ASP A 71 9.29 -19.85 8.54
CA ASP A 71 7.97 -20.44 8.84
C ASP A 71 7.03 -20.21 7.64
N PRO A 72 6.39 -21.28 7.11
CA PRO A 72 5.41 -21.14 6.03
C PRO A 72 4.24 -20.20 6.36
N ALA A 73 3.89 -20.07 7.65
CA ALA A 73 2.84 -19.16 8.12
C ALA A 73 3.28 -17.69 8.21
N PHE A 74 4.56 -17.39 8.02
CA PHE A 74 5.07 -16.01 8.18
C PHE A 74 4.44 -15.04 7.18
N ALA A 75 4.26 -15.45 5.93
CA ALA A 75 3.66 -14.60 4.89
C ALA A 75 2.21 -14.22 5.25
N GLU A 76 1.41 -15.16 5.74
CA GLU A 76 0.04 -14.91 6.18
C GLU A 76 0.00 -14.00 7.42
N THR A 77 0.87 -14.25 8.38
CA THR A 77 1.03 -13.40 9.56
C THR A 77 1.39 -11.96 9.16
N LEU A 78 2.32 -11.80 8.22
CA LEU A 78 2.74 -10.51 7.71
C LEU A 78 1.58 -9.75 7.06
N GLU A 79 0.81 -10.39 6.19
CA GLU A 79 -0.35 -9.77 5.53
C GLU A 79 -1.44 -9.38 6.53
N THR A 80 -1.69 -10.22 7.53
CA THR A 80 -2.73 -9.97 8.54
C THR A 80 -2.39 -8.81 9.46
N TRP A 81 -1.14 -8.72 9.91
CA TRP A 81 -0.76 -7.78 10.95
C TRP A 81 -0.21 -6.46 10.45
N GLN A 82 0.29 -6.40 9.21
CA GLN A 82 0.91 -5.18 8.70
C GLN A 82 -0.01 -3.94 8.72
N PRO A 83 -1.31 -4.00 8.36
CA PRO A 83 -2.17 -2.83 8.40
C PRO A 83 -2.41 -2.32 9.83
N ILE A 84 -2.58 -3.25 10.77
CA ILE A 84 -2.84 -2.96 12.18
C ILE A 84 -1.63 -2.29 12.83
N ILE A 85 -0.46 -2.86 12.64
CA ILE A 85 0.82 -2.32 13.13
C ILE A 85 1.12 -1.00 12.45
N GLY A 86 0.87 -0.89 11.15
CA GLY A 86 1.04 0.35 10.41
C GLY A 86 0.20 1.48 10.99
N LYS A 87 -1.08 1.26 11.25
CA LYS A 87 -1.94 2.23 11.93
C LYS A 87 -1.35 2.67 13.27
N ALA A 88 -0.98 1.72 14.12
CA ALA A 88 -0.44 2.02 15.45
C ALA A 88 0.82 2.89 15.38
N ILE A 89 1.72 2.62 14.44
CA ILE A 89 2.93 3.42 14.22
C ILE A 89 2.57 4.85 13.79
N LEU A 90 1.65 5.01 12.83
CA LEU A 90 1.27 6.33 12.31
C LEU A 90 0.52 7.16 13.36
N GLU A 91 -0.31 6.55 14.18
CA GLU A 91 -0.96 7.21 15.32
C GLU A 91 0.07 7.66 16.35
N ALA A 92 1.07 6.83 16.67
CA ALA A 92 2.16 7.19 17.58
C ALA A 92 3.02 8.35 17.03
N TRP A 93 3.13 8.48 15.71
CA TRP A 93 3.81 9.62 15.07
C TRP A 93 2.94 10.86 14.93
N GLY A 94 1.67 10.80 15.31
CA GLY A 94 0.75 11.94 15.26
C GLY A 94 0.26 12.28 13.84
N LEU A 95 0.22 11.30 12.94
CA LEU A 95 -0.32 11.50 11.58
C LEU A 95 -1.84 11.75 11.64
N PRO A 96 -2.41 12.47 10.64
CA PRO A 96 -3.85 12.66 10.55
C PRO A 96 -4.60 11.33 10.59
N GLN A 97 -5.71 11.30 11.34
CA GLN A 97 -6.51 10.07 11.55
C GLN A 97 -6.97 9.46 10.22
N ARG A 98 -7.28 10.29 9.22
CA ARG A 98 -7.68 9.80 7.88
C ARG A 98 -6.60 8.92 7.22
N ILE A 99 -5.31 9.27 7.40
CA ILE A 99 -4.19 8.46 6.89
C ILE A 99 -4.09 7.17 7.69
N CYS A 100 -4.19 7.23 9.01
CA CYS A 100 -4.14 6.06 9.88
C CYS A 100 -5.25 5.06 9.55
N ASP A 101 -6.47 5.54 9.36
CA ASP A 101 -7.62 4.72 9.00
C ASP A 101 -7.51 4.14 7.60
N ALA A 102 -6.98 4.91 6.64
CA ALA A 102 -6.73 4.41 5.29
C ALA A 102 -5.71 3.26 5.29
N VAL A 103 -4.64 3.39 6.08
CA VAL A 103 -3.62 2.34 6.21
C VAL A 103 -4.17 1.09 6.90
N GLU A 104 -5.00 1.23 7.93
CA GLU A 104 -5.67 0.09 8.57
C GLU A 104 -6.57 -0.67 7.60
N ASN A 105 -7.32 0.05 6.76
CA ASN A 105 -8.32 -0.52 5.86
C ASN A 105 -7.83 -0.67 4.40
N GLN A 106 -6.51 -0.71 4.20
CA GLN A 106 -5.91 -0.75 2.87
C GLN A 106 -6.30 -1.97 2.01
N ASP A 107 -6.78 -3.04 2.61
CA ASP A 107 -7.18 -4.28 1.94
C ASP A 107 -8.70 -4.52 1.93
N TYR A 108 -9.53 -3.52 2.29
CA TYR A 108 -10.96 -3.69 2.45
C TYR A 108 -11.66 -4.22 1.20
N LEU A 109 -11.17 -3.92 0.01
CA LEU A 109 -11.76 -4.42 -1.25
C LEU A 109 -11.73 -5.96 -1.33
N LEU A 110 -10.62 -6.58 -0.90
CA LEU A 110 -10.49 -8.04 -0.88
C LEU A 110 -11.12 -8.66 0.35
N ASP A 111 -11.23 -7.92 1.45
CA ASP A 111 -11.80 -8.39 2.72
C ASP A 111 -13.34 -8.30 2.76
N GLY A 112 -13.99 -7.88 1.67
CA GLY A 112 -15.44 -7.74 1.60
C GLY A 112 -15.99 -6.54 2.37
N GLY A 113 -15.20 -5.49 2.50
CA GLY A 113 -15.54 -4.29 3.28
C GLY A 113 -16.64 -3.42 2.70
N SER A 114 -17.12 -2.49 3.50
CA SER A 114 -18.22 -1.57 3.18
C SER A 114 -17.84 -0.51 2.14
N ALA A 115 -18.78 -0.19 1.25
CA ALA A 115 -18.67 0.89 0.28
C ALA A 115 -18.69 2.31 0.90
N GLU A 116 -18.99 2.43 2.19
CA GLU A 116 -19.13 3.71 2.90
C GLU A 116 -17.83 4.28 3.49
N LEU A 117 -16.69 3.67 3.19
CA LEU A 117 -15.39 4.15 3.66
C LEU A 117 -15.01 5.50 3.03
N GLU A 118 -14.22 6.26 3.77
CA GLU A 118 -13.67 7.55 3.35
C GLU A 118 -13.01 7.48 1.96
N PRO A 119 -13.11 8.54 1.14
CA PRO A 119 -12.52 8.57 -0.20
C PRO A 119 -11.04 8.23 -0.23
N LEU A 120 -10.26 8.68 0.75
CA LEU A 120 -8.82 8.37 0.85
C LEU A 120 -8.58 6.86 1.04
N THR A 121 -9.39 6.21 1.88
CA THR A 121 -9.29 4.75 2.09
C THR A 121 -9.63 3.99 0.82
N ARG A 122 -10.69 4.40 0.11
CA ARG A 122 -11.07 3.79 -1.17
C ARG A 122 -9.97 3.94 -2.22
N LEU A 123 -9.37 5.12 -2.30
CA LEU A 123 -8.27 5.39 -3.22
C LEU A 123 -7.04 4.53 -2.90
N LEU A 124 -6.60 4.50 -1.64
CA LEU A 124 -5.43 3.72 -1.23
C LEU A 124 -5.62 2.23 -1.50
N SER A 125 -6.77 1.68 -1.12
CA SER A 125 -7.07 0.26 -1.34
C SER A 125 -7.12 -0.08 -2.83
N ALA A 126 -7.72 0.77 -3.66
CA ALA A 126 -7.76 0.59 -5.11
C ALA A 126 -6.36 0.68 -5.74
N ALA A 127 -5.55 1.65 -5.34
CA ALA A 127 -4.18 1.81 -5.83
C ALA A 127 -3.30 0.60 -5.47
N LYS A 128 -3.41 0.12 -4.23
CA LYS A 128 -2.70 -1.09 -3.77
C LYS A 128 -3.15 -2.32 -4.54
N LEU A 129 -4.47 -2.54 -4.67
CA LEU A 129 -5.00 -3.69 -5.39
C LEU A 129 -4.57 -3.69 -6.86
N ARG A 130 -4.66 -2.54 -7.53
CA ARG A 130 -4.20 -2.40 -8.92
C ARG A 130 -2.72 -2.77 -9.06
N HIS A 131 -1.87 -2.25 -8.19
CA HIS A 131 -0.44 -2.58 -8.20
C HIS A 131 -0.21 -4.08 -7.96
N ARG A 132 -0.90 -4.69 -6.98
CA ARG A 132 -0.81 -6.13 -6.70
C ARG A 132 -1.22 -6.98 -7.89
N LEU A 133 -2.28 -6.61 -8.60
CA LEU A 133 -2.73 -7.31 -9.82
C LEU A 133 -1.70 -7.27 -10.96
N GLU A 134 -0.84 -6.25 -10.99
CA GLU A 134 0.25 -6.14 -11.97
C GLU A 134 1.47 -7.01 -11.61
N VAL A 135 1.80 -7.11 -10.31
CA VAL A 135 3.06 -7.75 -9.86
C VAL A 135 2.88 -9.14 -9.26
N GLU A 136 1.65 -9.53 -8.90
CA GLU A 136 1.31 -10.84 -8.30
C GLU A 136 0.33 -11.60 -9.21
N PRO A 137 0.81 -12.36 -10.21
CA PRO A 137 -0.08 -13.07 -11.16
C PRO A 137 -1.06 -14.05 -10.49
N GLU A 138 -0.64 -14.68 -9.39
CA GLU A 138 -1.44 -15.62 -8.60
C GLU A 138 -2.62 -14.97 -7.89
N LEU A 139 -2.60 -13.66 -7.68
CA LEU A 139 -3.68 -12.95 -7.00
C LEU A 139 -5.02 -13.10 -7.74
N ARG A 140 -4.99 -13.12 -9.08
CA ARG A 140 -6.19 -13.34 -9.91
C ARG A 140 -6.79 -14.72 -9.73
N LEU A 141 -5.97 -15.71 -9.39
CA LEU A 141 -6.43 -17.09 -9.13
C LEU A 141 -7.06 -17.19 -7.75
N GLN A 142 -6.49 -16.51 -6.76
CA GLN A 142 -6.98 -16.49 -5.38
C GLN A 142 -8.23 -15.61 -5.23
N HIS A 143 -8.32 -14.51 -5.99
CA HIS A 143 -9.40 -13.54 -5.99
C HIS A 143 -9.90 -13.28 -7.42
N PRO A 144 -10.73 -14.17 -7.99
CA PRO A 144 -11.21 -14.04 -9.37
C PRO A 144 -12.06 -12.79 -9.62
N ASP A 145 -12.64 -12.23 -8.56
CA ASP A 145 -13.46 -11.01 -8.56
C ASP A 145 -12.65 -9.72 -8.37
N ALA A 146 -11.34 -9.81 -8.16
CA ALA A 146 -10.50 -8.64 -7.84
C ALA A 146 -10.60 -7.52 -8.88
N GLU A 147 -10.61 -7.84 -10.16
CA GLU A 147 -10.75 -6.83 -11.22
C GLU A 147 -12.14 -6.18 -11.23
N PHE A 148 -13.19 -6.95 -10.95
CA PHE A 148 -14.54 -6.42 -10.80
C PHE A 148 -14.64 -5.49 -9.58
N LEU A 149 -14.07 -5.88 -8.45
CA LEU A 149 -14.02 -5.06 -7.25
C LEU A 149 -13.27 -3.74 -7.50
N LEU A 150 -12.12 -3.81 -8.17
CA LEU A 150 -11.36 -2.62 -8.56
C LEU A 150 -12.18 -1.69 -9.46
N GLY A 151 -12.87 -2.24 -10.46
CA GLY A 151 -13.73 -1.48 -11.38
C GLY A 151 -14.94 -0.84 -10.71
N SER A 152 -15.37 -1.33 -9.55
CA SER A 152 -16.52 -0.80 -8.79
C SER A 152 -16.18 0.43 -7.94
N VAL A 153 -14.90 0.76 -7.75
CA VAL A 153 -14.48 1.87 -6.89
C VAL A 153 -14.83 3.21 -7.52
N ASN A 154 -15.66 3.99 -6.85
CA ASN A 154 -16.04 5.34 -7.23
C ASN A 154 -15.45 6.35 -6.22
N LEU A 155 -14.86 7.43 -6.76
CA LEU A 155 -14.22 8.50 -5.97
C LEU A 155 -14.98 9.83 -6.04
N GLY A 156 -16.25 9.79 -6.46
CA GLY A 156 -17.12 10.97 -6.55
C GLY A 156 -17.10 11.66 -7.92
N LYS A 157 -15.93 12.02 -8.44
CA LYS A 157 -15.79 12.64 -9.77
C LYS A 157 -15.65 11.64 -10.91
N GLY A 158 -15.57 10.35 -10.59
CA GLY A 158 -15.43 9.28 -11.55
C GLY A 158 -15.00 7.98 -10.88
N SER A 159 -14.94 6.92 -11.67
CA SER A 159 -14.39 5.66 -11.20
C SER A 159 -12.88 5.76 -11.05
N PHE A 160 -12.33 4.98 -10.12
CA PHE A 160 -10.87 4.90 -9.96
C PHE A 160 -10.17 4.55 -11.28
N MET A 161 -10.69 3.58 -12.02
CA MET A 161 -10.07 3.13 -13.29
C MET A 161 -10.08 4.21 -14.37
N ASP A 162 -11.18 4.99 -14.50
CA ASP A 162 -11.24 6.11 -15.44
C ASP A 162 -10.24 7.20 -15.06
N LEU A 163 -10.14 7.51 -13.77
CA LEU A 163 -9.19 8.51 -13.28
C LEU A 163 -7.73 8.07 -13.45
N VAL A 164 -7.43 6.79 -13.26
CA VAL A 164 -6.11 6.24 -13.59
C VAL A 164 -5.81 6.39 -15.09
N ALA A 165 -6.77 6.11 -15.96
CA ALA A 165 -6.58 6.21 -17.41
C ALA A 165 -6.18 7.62 -17.86
N VAL A 166 -6.83 8.66 -17.29
CA VAL A 166 -6.50 10.06 -17.60
C VAL A 166 -5.27 10.59 -16.86
N SER A 167 -4.77 9.88 -15.87
CA SER A 167 -3.63 10.28 -15.02
C SER A 167 -2.31 9.60 -15.39
N GLN A 168 -2.24 8.83 -16.46
CA GLN A 168 -1.06 7.99 -16.80
C GLN A 168 0.25 8.79 -16.88
N ALA A 169 0.23 9.99 -17.46
CA ALA A 169 1.42 10.82 -17.55
C ALA A 169 1.88 11.33 -16.18
N ASP A 170 0.94 11.74 -15.32
CA ASP A 170 1.23 12.20 -13.96
C ASP A 170 1.74 11.04 -13.09
N ILE A 171 1.17 9.84 -13.23
CA ILE A 171 1.64 8.64 -12.52
C ILE A 171 3.10 8.34 -12.90
N ALA A 172 3.40 8.30 -14.20
CA ALA A 172 4.76 8.02 -14.68
C ALA A 172 5.77 9.07 -14.21
N SER A 173 5.40 10.35 -14.25
CA SER A 173 6.25 11.45 -13.77
C SER A 173 6.53 11.33 -12.27
N MET A 174 5.52 11.01 -11.47
CA MET A 174 5.67 10.85 -10.04
C MET A 174 6.48 9.59 -9.68
N GLN A 175 6.29 8.49 -10.39
CA GLN A 175 7.10 7.28 -10.23
C GLN A 175 8.61 7.58 -10.45
N GLN A 176 8.93 8.34 -11.48
CA GLN A 176 10.32 8.76 -11.72
C GLN A 176 10.85 9.66 -10.60
N ALA A 177 10.04 10.61 -10.12
CA ALA A 177 10.44 11.50 -9.05
C ALA A 177 10.71 10.76 -7.72
N LEU A 178 9.90 9.78 -7.38
CA LEU A 178 10.03 8.99 -6.15
C LEU A 178 11.12 7.91 -6.23
N ALA A 179 11.51 7.50 -7.43
CA ALA A 179 12.58 6.51 -7.64
C ALA A 179 13.98 7.13 -7.63
N ALA A 180 14.10 8.46 -7.74
CA ALA A 180 15.37 9.19 -7.70
C ALA A 180 15.92 9.30 -6.29
#